data_f033c5f4afd6a4b746045f74ca9dbe32
#
_entry.id   f033c5f4afd6a4b746045f74ca9dbe32
#
_cell.length_a   1.000
_cell.length_b   1.000
_cell.length_c   1.000
_cell.angle_alpha   90.00
_cell.angle_beta   90.00
_cell.angle_gamma   90.00
#
_symmetry.space_group_name_H-M   'P 1'
#
loop_
_entity.id
_entity.type
_entity.pdbx_description
1 polymer ?
#
loop_
_entity_poly.entity_id
_entity_poly.type
_entity_poly.pdbx_seq_one_letter_code
_entity_poly.pdbx_strand_id
1 'polypeptide(L)'
;MRIKKKLLNGKAYYYLEHSMREGKKIQKKEKYLGVKIPSDIEKIKQDFVDSLYQEKWYVDVDKIKKNFSKEQKNLPKSIKEKQLENFAIRFTYDTQRIEGSTLTLMETAELLEKGIAPKSKPMRDVQEAQAHRDLFYEILQFKKELTLQVILDWH
;
A
#
# COMPACT_ATOMS: atom_id res chain seq x y z
N MET A 1 -5.89 -5.61 -22.37
CA MET A 1 -5.38 -6.99 -22.46
C MET A 1 -6.06 -7.70 -23.63
N ARG A 2 -5.32 -8.52 -24.41
CA ARG A 2 -5.86 -9.25 -25.55
C ARG A 2 -5.23 -10.63 -25.71
N ILE A 3 -5.97 -11.56 -26.31
CA ILE A 3 -5.46 -12.87 -26.70
C ILE A 3 -4.91 -12.75 -28.13
N LYS A 4 -3.67 -13.18 -28.34
CA LYS A 4 -2.97 -13.16 -29.61
C LYS A 4 -2.73 -14.59 -30.06
N LYS A 5 -3.10 -14.88 -31.32
CA LYS A 5 -2.84 -16.16 -31.99
C LYS A 5 -1.57 -16.02 -32.84
N LYS A 6 -0.60 -16.90 -32.65
CA LYS A 6 0.60 -17.03 -33.48
C LYS A 6 0.55 -18.38 -34.21
N LEU A 7 0.86 -18.39 -35.48
CA LEU A 7 0.96 -19.61 -36.29
C LEU A 7 2.45 -19.94 -36.44
N LEU A 8 2.87 -21.14 -36.00
CA LEU A 8 4.22 -21.67 -36.15
C LEU A 8 4.13 -23.08 -36.73
N ASN A 9 4.75 -23.31 -37.89
CA ASN A 9 4.73 -24.60 -38.58
C ASN A 9 3.31 -25.18 -38.74
N GLY A 10 2.35 -24.35 -39.12
CA GLY A 10 0.95 -24.75 -39.32
C GLY A 10 0.15 -24.99 -38.04
N LYS A 11 0.75 -24.88 -36.86
CA LYS A 11 0.06 -25.02 -35.58
C LYS A 11 -0.23 -23.66 -34.95
N ALA A 12 -1.41 -23.53 -34.33
CA ALA A 12 -1.82 -22.31 -33.62
C ALA A 12 -1.36 -22.34 -32.18
N TYR A 13 -0.79 -21.22 -31.73
CA TYR A 13 -0.37 -20.99 -30.34
C TYR A 13 -1.02 -19.72 -29.85
N TYR A 14 -1.54 -19.75 -28.62
CA TYR A 14 -2.24 -18.63 -28.03
C TYR A 14 -1.38 -17.97 -26.94
N TYR A 15 -1.40 -16.65 -26.92
CA TYR A 15 -0.68 -15.81 -25.94
C TYR A 15 -1.62 -14.75 -25.39
N LEU A 16 -1.49 -14.48 -24.13
CA LEU A 16 -2.09 -13.33 -23.50
C LEU A 16 -1.10 -12.16 -23.59
N GLU A 17 -1.52 -11.04 -24.18
CA GLU A 17 -0.70 -9.82 -24.30
C GLU A 17 -1.30 -8.72 -23.44
N HIS A 18 -0.47 -8.10 -22.60
CA HIS A 18 -0.80 -6.92 -21.83
C HIS A 18 0.22 -5.82 -22.09
N SER A 19 -0.25 -4.59 -22.28
CA SER A 19 0.60 -3.41 -22.47
C SER A 19 0.62 -2.60 -21.18
N MET A 20 1.79 -2.37 -20.62
CA MET A 20 2.01 -1.53 -19.45
C MET A 20 2.74 -0.27 -19.85
N ARG A 21 2.33 0.86 -19.28
CA ARG A 21 3.04 2.13 -19.43
C ARG A 21 4.07 2.28 -18.30
N GLU A 22 5.31 2.48 -18.69
CA GLU A 22 6.41 2.75 -17.77
C GLU A 22 7.05 4.10 -18.13
N GLY A 23 6.61 5.15 -17.44
CA GLY A 23 6.96 6.52 -17.80
C GLY A 23 6.45 6.89 -19.20
N LYS A 24 7.37 7.20 -20.13
CA LYS A 24 7.07 7.53 -21.54
C LYS A 24 7.06 6.32 -22.47
N LYS A 25 7.47 5.13 -21.99
CA LYS A 25 7.56 3.91 -22.80
C LYS A 25 6.39 2.98 -22.55
N ILE A 26 5.97 2.25 -23.59
CA ILE A 26 4.99 1.18 -23.49
C ILE A 26 5.74 -0.13 -23.63
N GLN A 27 5.68 -0.96 -22.59
CA GLN A 27 6.21 -2.32 -22.61
C GLN A 27 5.07 -3.31 -22.82
N LYS A 28 5.30 -4.31 -23.68
CA LYS A 28 4.38 -5.40 -23.90
C LYS A 28 4.89 -6.65 -23.18
N LYS A 29 4.04 -7.24 -22.36
CA LYS A 29 4.31 -8.51 -21.69
C LYS A 29 3.40 -9.57 -22.29
N GLU A 30 3.95 -10.74 -22.58
CA GLU A 30 3.22 -11.88 -23.15
C GLU A 30 3.31 -13.08 -22.21
N LYS A 31 2.18 -13.78 -22.03
CA LYS A 31 2.10 -15.08 -21.32
C LYS A 31 1.58 -16.12 -22.28
N TYR A 32 2.28 -17.24 -22.41
CA TYR A 32 1.84 -18.36 -23.23
C TYR A 32 0.65 -19.08 -22.59
N LEU A 33 -0.38 -19.34 -23.39
CA LEU A 33 -1.62 -20.00 -22.95
C LEU A 33 -1.73 -21.46 -23.41
N GLY A 34 -0.93 -21.89 -24.41
CA GLY A 34 -0.99 -23.21 -24.99
C GLY A 34 -1.49 -23.22 -26.42
N VAL A 35 -1.79 -24.41 -26.91
CA VAL A 35 -2.36 -24.66 -28.27
C VAL A 35 -3.89 -24.50 -28.32
N LYS A 36 -4.53 -24.39 -27.16
CA LYS A 36 -5.95 -24.06 -26.96
C LYS A 36 -6.08 -23.01 -25.90
N ILE A 37 -7.13 -22.21 -25.99
CA ILE A 37 -7.43 -21.22 -24.92
C ILE A 37 -8.01 -22.01 -23.73
N PRO A 38 -7.41 -21.88 -22.52
CA PRO A 38 -7.91 -22.51 -21.30
C PRO A 38 -9.34 -22.06 -20.97
N SER A 39 -10.14 -22.94 -20.34
CA SER A 39 -11.51 -22.60 -19.90
C SER A 39 -11.57 -21.57 -18.79
N ASP A 40 -10.51 -21.51 -17.98
CA ASP A 40 -10.32 -20.58 -16.86
C ASP A 40 -9.58 -19.29 -17.27
N ILE A 41 -9.69 -18.90 -18.54
CA ILE A 41 -8.95 -17.77 -19.12
C ILE A 41 -9.12 -16.46 -18.32
N GLU A 42 -10.29 -16.20 -17.74
CA GLU A 42 -10.54 -14.97 -16.98
C GLU A 42 -9.70 -14.95 -15.69
N LYS A 43 -9.56 -16.08 -15.01
CA LYS A 43 -8.67 -16.21 -13.86
C LYS A 43 -7.21 -16.01 -14.27
N ILE A 44 -6.77 -16.65 -15.35
CA ILE A 44 -5.41 -16.51 -15.88
C ILE A 44 -5.11 -15.05 -16.27
N LYS A 45 -6.07 -14.31 -16.80
CA LYS A 45 -5.93 -12.88 -17.11
C LYS A 45 -5.71 -12.08 -15.84
N GLN A 46 -6.52 -12.32 -14.80
CA GLN A 46 -6.40 -11.61 -13.51
C GLN A 46 -5.05 -11.91 -12.88
N ASP A 47 -4.68 -13.17 -12.71
CA ASP A 47 -3.40 -13.58 -12.13
C ASP A 47 -2.20 -12.98 -12.87
N PHE A 48 -2.30 -12.90 -14.22
CA PHE A 48 -1.22 -12.32 -15.03
C PHE A 48 -1.08 -10.82 -14.82
N VAL A 49 -2.18 -10.08 -14.74
CA VAL A 49 -2.16 -8.65 -14.46
C VAL A 49 -1.61 -8.41 -13.06
N ASP A 50 -2.11 -9.13 -12.08
CA ASP A 50 -1.70 -9.00 -10.68
C ASP A 50 -0.21 -9.25 -10.53
N SER A 51 0.34 -10.30 -11.18
CA SER A 51 1.78 -10.58 -11.15
C SER A 51 2.62 -9.43 -11.74
N LEU A 52 2.17 -8.82 -12.84
CA LEU A 52 2.89 -7.72 -13.48
C LEU A 52 2.91 -6.45 -12.61
N TYR A 53 1.79 -6.15 -11.94
CA TYR A 53 1.71 -5.01 -11.02
C TYR A 53 2.47 -5.27 -9.73
N GLN A 54 2.41 -6.48 -9.18
CA GLN A 54 3.18 -6.86 -8.00
C GLN A 54 4.69 -6.71 -8.25
N GLU A 55 5.23 -7.23 -9.36
CA GLU A 55 6.64 -7.04 -9.70
C GLU A 55 7.06 -5.56 -9.69
N LYS A 56 6.25 -4.70 -10.30
CA LYS A 56 6.50 -3.26 -10.34
C LYS A 56 6.49 -2.63 -8.95
N TRP A 57 5.48 -2.95 -8.14
CA TRP A 57 5.32 -2.38 -6.80
C TRP A 57 6.46 -2.81 -5.86
N TYR A 58 6.87 -4.07 -5.91
CA TYR A 58 8.00 -4.55 -5.10
C TYR A 58 9.29 -3.79 -5.43
N VAL A 59 9.57 -3.55 -6.72
CA VAL A 59 10.76 -2.78 -7.12
C VAL A 59 10.70 -1.35 -6.58
N ASP A 60 9.56 -0.69 -6.65
CA ASP A 60 9.40 0.69 -6.17
C ASP A 60 9.46 0.75 -4.64
N VAL A 61 8.80 -0.17 -3.93
CA VAL A 61 8.87 -0.27 -2.47
C VAL A 61 10.31 -0.56 -2.00
N ASP A 62 11.03 -1.45 -2.67
CA ASP A 62 12.44 -1.73 -2.34
C ASP A 62 13.35 -0.51 -2.53
N LYS A 63 13.14 0.30 -3.57
CA LYS A 63 13.86 1.56 -3.77
C LYS A 63 13.58 2.55 -2.64
N ILE A 64 12.30 2.73 -2.29
CA ILE A 64 11.87 3.60 -1.19
C ILE A 64 12.52 3.14 0.11
N LYS A 65 12.44 1.85 0.44
CA LYS A 65 13.04 1.25 1.63
C LYS A 65 14.54 1.47 1.71
N LYS A 66 15.27 1.26 0.59
CA LYS A 66 16.73 1.48 0.54
C LYS A 66 17.09 2.95 0.73
N ASN A 67 16.37 3.87 0.09
CA ASN A 67 16.63 5.31 0.23
C ASN A 67 16.32 5.79 1.65
N PHE A 68 15.18 5.44 2.19
CA PHE A 68 14.79 5.75 3.56
C PHE A 68 15.81 5.21 4.57
N SER A 69 16.26 3.95 4.40
CA SER A 69 17.27 3.37 5.29
C SER A 69 18.62 4.09 5.24
N LYS A 70 19.02 4.65 4.07
CA LYS A 70 20.23 5.45 3.94
C LYS A 70 20.11 6.79 4.67
N GLU A 71 18.99 7.48 4.50
CA GLU A 71 18.71 8.75 5.17
C GLU A 71 18.68 8.58 6.69
N GLN A 72 18.01 7.52 7.16
CA GLN A 72 17.87 7.23 8.57
C GLN A 72 19.20 6.87 9.28
N LYS A 73 20.18 6.30 8.57
CA LYS A 73 21.44 5.84 9.19
C LYS A 73 22.17 6.95 9.96
N ASN A 74 22.21 8.15 9.40
CA ASN A 74 23.02 9.27 9.91
C ASN A 74 22.24 10.22 10.82
N LEU A 75 20.93 9.98 11.04
CA LEU A 75 20.12 10.85 11.88
C LEU A 75 20.25 10.46 13.36
N PRO A 76 20.39 11.45 14.26
CA PRO A 76 20.27 11.23 15.70
C PRO A 76 18.95 10.58 16.09
N LYS A 77 18.96 9.79 17.17
CA LYS A 77 17.77 9.07 17.66
C LYS A 77 16.59 10.02 17.92
N SER A 78 16.85 11.15 18.57
CA SER A 78 15.82 12.18 18.87
C SER A 78 15.15 12.74 17.62
N ILE A 79 15.92 12.93 16.53
CA ILE A 79 15.37 13.39 15.25
C ILE A 79 14.48 12.32 14.61
N LYS A 80 14.89 11.05 14.66
CA LYS A 80 14.07 9.93 14.14
C LYS A 80 12.76 9.81 14.90
N GLU A 81 12.79 9.91 16.22
CA GLU A 81 11.61 9.87 17.07
C GLU A 81 10.66 11.01 16.73
N LYS A 82 11.18 12.24 16.58
CA LYS A 82 10.34 13.39 16.21
C LYS A 82 9.76 13.29 14.80
N GLN A 83 10.54 12.77 13.84
CA GLN A 83 10.03 12.50 12.50
C GLN A 83 8.90 11.47 12.51
N LEU A 84 9.04 10.40 13.29
CA LEU A 84 8.02 9.36 13.42
C LEU A 84 6.75 9.91 14.08
N GLU A 85 6.91 10.71 15.14
CA GLU A 85 5.79 11.37 15.81
C GLU A 85 5.02 12.30 14.86
N ASN A 86 5.73 13.18 14.13
CA ASN A 86 5.11 14.05 13.14
C ASN A 86 4.41 13.28 12.03
N PHE A 87 5.00 12.16 11.59
CA PHE A 87 4.36 11.27 10.62
C PHE A 87 3.09 10.64 11.18
N ALA A 88 3.13 10.11 12.42
CA ALA A 88 1.97 9.50 13.05
C ALA A 88 0.79 10.48 13.19
N ILE A 89 1.07 11.73 13.60
CA ILE A 89 0.06 12.78 13.70
C ILE A 89 -0.59 13.06 12.34
N ARG A 90 0.24 13.28 11.33
CA ARG A 90 -0.28 13.59 9.99
C ARG A 90 -1.02 12.42 9.36
N PHE A 91 -0.49 11.21 9.51
CA PHE A 91 -1.12 9.99 9.02
C PHE A 91 -2.48 9.75 9.70
N THR A 92 -2.56 9.93 11.01
CA THR A 92 -3.84 9.86 11.74
C THR A 92 -4.83 10.91 11.24
N TYR A 93 -4.40 12.17 11.12
CA TYR A 93 -5.26 13.23 10.61
C TYR A 93 -5.79 12.93 9.20
N ASP A 94 -4.91 12.58 8.26
CA ASP A 94 -5.29 12.35 6.87
C ASP A 94 -6.23 11.15 6.74
N THR A 95 -5.98 10.06 7.47
CA THR A 95 -6.82 8.85 7.49
C THR A 95 -8.19 9.14 8.07
N GLN A 96 -8.26 9.75 9.25
CA GLN A 96 -9.50 10.07 9.93
C GLN A 96 -10.35 11.08 9.15
N ARG A 97 -9.71 12.01 8.44
CA ARG A 97 -10.41 12.96 7.58
C ARG A 97 -11.13 12.29 6.42
N ILE A 98 -10.57 11.23 5.84
CA ILE A 98 -11.23 10.43 4.78
C ILE A 98 -12.50 9.78 5.34
N GLU A 99 -12.51 9.39 6.61
CA GLU A 99 -13.64 8.78 7.32
C GLU A 99 -14.64 9.80 7.90
N GLY A 100 -14.39 11.10 7.70
CA GLY A 100 -15.31 12.16 8.08
C GLY A 100 -15.06 12.81 9.44
N SER A 101 -13.89 12.58 10.06
CA SER A 101 -13.49 13.27 11.29
C SER A 101 -13.49 14.79 11.11
N THR A 102 -13.94 15.48 12.14
CA THR A 102 -14.03 16.96 12.18
C THR A 102 -12.81 17.62 12.81
N LEU A 103 -11.82 16.82 13.27
CA LEU A 103 -10.59 17.35 13.83
C LEU A 103 -9.76 18.07 12.76
N THR A 104 -9.20 19.21 13.10
CA THR A 104 -8.16 19.87 12.30
C THR A 104 -6.81 19.24 12.57
N LEU A 105 -5.82 19.45 11.69
CA LEU A 105 -4.45 18.96 11.90
C LEU A 105 -3.85 19.48 13.21
N MET A 106 -4.13 20.74 13.57
CA MET A 106 -3.65 21.33 14.82
C MET A 106 -4.28 20.67 16.03
N GLU A 107 -5.61 20.47 16.03
CA GLU A 107 -6.33 19.77 17.12
C GLU A 107 -5.86 18.32 17.27
N THR A 108 -5.59 17.63 16.13
CA THR A 108 -5.01 16.29 16.15
C THR A 108 -3.61 16.30 16.76
N ALA A 109 -2.77 17.26 16.41
CA ALA A 109 -1.42 17.41 16.99
C ALA A 109 -1.48 17.69 18.50
N GLU A 110 -2.30 18.62 18.94
CA GLU A 110 -2.45 18.94 20.39
C GLU A 110 -3.00 17.75 21.18
N LEU A 111 -3.94 17.01 20.60
CA LEU A 111 -4.49 15.79 21.20
C LEU A 111 -3.40 14.71 21.35
N LEU A 112 -2.66 14.43 20.28
CA LEU A 112 -1.74 13.31 20.25
C LEU A 112 -0.39 13.60 20.92
N GLU A 113 0.09 14.86 20.91
CA GLU A 113 1.33 15.28 21.60
C GLU A 113 1.11 15.60 23.08
N LYS A 114 0.00 16.31 23.41
CA LYS A 114 -0.21 16.88 24.74
C LYS A 114 -1.38 16.25 25.50
N GLY A 115 -2.15 15.38 24.86
CA GLY A 115 -3.37 14.80 25.45
C GLY A 115 -4.52 15.81 25.59
N ILE A 116 -4.47 16.95 24.90
CA ILE A 116 -5.48 18.01 25.00
C ILE A 116 -6.62 17.73 24.01
N ALA A 117 -7.76 17.25 24.53
CA ALA A 117 -8.95 17.04 23.72
C ALA A 117 -9.64 18.39 23.43
N PRO A 118 -9.99 18.68 22.16
CA PRO A 118 -10.71 19.89 21.79
C PRO A 118 -12.16 19.85 22.32
N LYS A 119 -12.59 20.91 23.03
CA LYS A 119 -13.90 20.97 23.70
C LYS A 119 -15.10 20.98 22.75
N SER A 120 -14.92 21.43 21.51
CA SER A 120 -15.97 21.62 20.51
C SER A 120 -16.12 20.47 19.53
N LYS A 121 -15.42 19.37 19.73
CA LYS A 121 -15.39 18.24 18.79
C LYS A 121 -16.08 17.00 19.38
N PRO A 122 -16.67 16.14 18.52
CA PRO A 122 -17.25 14.89 18.98
C PRO A 122 -16.22 14.03 19.70
N MET A 123 -16.61 13.46 20.84
CA MET A 123 -15.74 12.56 21.61
C MET A 123 -15.32 11.34 20.78
N ARG A 124 -16.18 10.90 19.87
CA ARG A 124 -15.87 9.83 18.91
C ARG A 124 -14.61 10.15 18.09
N ASP A 125 -14.54 11.34 17.48
CA ASP A 125 -13.39 11.74 16.67
C ASP A 125 -12.09 11.74 17.49
N VAL A 126 -12.18 12.15 18.76
CA VAL A 126 -11.06 12.16 19.70
C VAL A 126 -10.58 10.74 20.00
N GLN A 127 -11.50 9.83 20.31
CA GLN A 127 -11.19 8.44 20.64
C GLN A 127 -10.64 7.69 19.43
N GLU A 128 -11.22 7.89 18.26
CA GLU A 128 -10.76 7.28 17.03
C GLU A 128 -9.34 7.74 16.66
N ALA A 129 -9.02 9.02 16.81
CA ALA A 129 -7.69 9.54 16.56
C ALA A 129 -6.64 8.95 17.53
N GLN A 130 -6.99 8.79 18.80
CA GLN A 130 -6.10 8.17 19.79
C GLN A 130 -5.89 6.69 19.48
N ALA A 131 -6.97 5.94 19.22
CA ALA A 131 -6.89 4.53 18.89
C ALA A 131 -6.07 4.28 17.62
N HIS A 132 -6.27 5.11 16.59
CA HIS A 132 -5.50 5.01 15.35
C HIS A 132 -3.99 5.23 15.55
N ARG A 133 -3.61 6.23 16.36
CA ARG A 133 -2.20 6.44 16.72
C ARG A 133 -1.62 5.25 17.47
N ASP A 134 -2.35 4.73 18.45
CA ASP A 134 -1.88 3.63 19.29
C ASP A 134 -1.70 2.35 18.44
N LEU A 135 -2.66 2.07 17.57
CA LEU A 135 -2.56 0.99 16.59
C LEU A 135 -1.38 1.17 15.62
N PHE A 136 -1.13 2.40 15.16
CA PHE A 136 0.03 2.69 14.30
C PHE A 136 1.34 2.28 14.97
N TYR A 137 1.54 2.62 16.25
CA TYR A 137 2.74 2.22 16.98
C TYR A 137 2.79 0.72 17.26
N GLU A 138 1.65 0.08 17.51
CA GLU A 138 1.58 -1.39 17.66
C GLU A 138 2.02 -2.09 16.38
N ILE A 139 1.50 -1.67 15.22
CA ILE A 139 1.88 -2.22 13.90
C ILE A 139 3.38 -2.08 13.66
N LEU A 140 3.99 -0.94 13.99
CA LEU A 140 5.44 -0.74 13.84
C LEU A 140 6.29 -1.70 14.69
N GLN A 141 5.77 -2.14 15.83
CA GLN A 141 6.45 -3.07 16.73
C GLN A 141 6.10 -4.54 16.42
N PHE A 142 5.09 -4.77 15.58
CA PHE A 142 4.63 -6.11 15.24
C PHE A 142 5.66 -6.84 14.39
N LYS A 143 6.12 -8.00 14.86
CA LYS A 143 7.18 -8.81 14.21
C LYS A 143 6.71 -10.18 13.76
N LYS A 144 5.45 -10.51 14.02
CA LYS A 144 4.87 -11.80 13.63
C LYS A 144 4.35 -11.72 12.19
N GLU A 145 3.97 -12.85 11.63
CA GLU A 145 3.32 -12.92 10.33
C GLU A 145 1.94 -12.24 10.38
N LEU A 146 1.66 -11.39 9.36
CA LEU A 146 0.36 -10.76 9.20
C LEU A 146 -0.64 -11.79 8.67
N THR A 147 -1.58 -12.20 9.53
CA THR A 147 -2.68 -13.08 9.17
C THR A 147 -3.99 -12.28 9.10
N LEU A 148 -5.00 -12.85 8.44
CA LEU A 148 -6.33 -12.23 8.42
C LEU A 148 -6.87 -12.03 9.85
N GLN A 149 -6.61 -12.97 10.77
CA GLN A 149 -7.06 -12.85 12.15
C GLN A 149 -6.42 -11.64 12.84
N VAL A 150 -5.12 -11.42 12.68
CA VAL A 150 -4.43 -10.24 13.24
C VAL A 150 -5.03 -8.94 12.73
N ILE A 151 -5.37 -8.87 11.43
CA ILE A 151 -5.99 -7.67 10.85
C ILE A 151 -7.40 -7.45 11.44
N LEU A 152 -8.17 -8.53 11.63
CA LEU A 152 -9.50 -8.46 12.25
C LEU A 152 -9.45 -8.06 13.73
N ASP A 153 -8.42 -8.52 14.45
CA ASP A 153 -8.20 -8.16 15.86
C ASP A 153 -7.84 -6.69 16.05
N TRP A 154 -7.22 -6.09 15.03
CA TRP A 154 -6.89 -4.66 15.02
C TRP A 154 -8.06 -3.76 14.62
N HIS A 155 -9.10 -4.31 14.01
CA HIS A 155 -10.30 -3.57 13.60
C HIS A 155 -11.33 -3.51 14.73
#